data_b5af9067b6d87b0d1ff6da2a9a909cb2
#
_entry.id   b5af9067b6d87b0d1ff6da2a9a909cb2
#
_cell.length_a   1.000
_cell.length_b   1.000
_cell.length_c   1.000
_cell.angle_alpha   90.00
_cell.angle_beta   90.00
_cell.angle_gamma   90.00
#
_symmetry.space_group_name_H-M   'P 1'
#
loop_
_entity.id
_entity.type
_entity.pdbx_description
1 polymer ?
#
loop_
_entity_poly.entity_id
_entity_poly.type
_entity_poly.pdbx_seq_one_letter_code
_entity_poly.pdbx_strand_id
1 'polypeptide(L)'
;MARNKIDYGIDLGTTNSAICRMEKGKPVVIKTDVQKDIMPSCIAVNRKRSIKFGDSAYNTMKQDKRRATKTWKKEASNTYVEFKRTMATDTIYQCYNLKRAFSSEELSAEVLKALKSFVTDEKVGSVVITVPAKFTVNQKTATIEAAKLVGFKQCELLQEPIAASMAYGLTAEEKNGLWMVFDFGGGTFDAALLKVEDGIMQVFDTEGDNYLGGKNLDYAIVDNIIIPYLQENYAIDGYLQDEEKKEVLRDAMKTYAEDVKNQLSFKDHEDIISNLGDLGDDEDGEEIELDLTLTQAQVFDVFRPYFQKAVDICKNLMQFFFVMDGDLLILCSIEFCCKRLLFSLYLEIGVQ
;
A
#
# COMPACT_ATOMS: atom_id res chain seq x y z
N MET A 1 13.91 26.45 22.57
CA MET A 1 13.83 25.27 23.46
C MET A 1 13.15 24.16 22.66
N ALA A 2 13.72 22.94 22.60
CA ALA A 2 13.06 21.83 21.95
C ALA A 2 11.77 21.52 22.74
N ARG A 3 10.62 21.50 22.06
CA ARG A 3 9.36 21.07 22.68
C ARG A 3 9.51 19.62 23.12
N ASN A 4 9.26 19.31 24.40
CA ASN A 4 9.20 17.94 24.92
C ASN A 4 7.89 17.23 24.52
N LYS A 5 7.13 17.74 23.57
CA LYS A 5 5.85 17.20 23.14
C LYS A 5 5.99 16.64 21.74
N ILE A 6 5.54 15.41 21.53
CA ILE A 6 5.42 14.81 20.22
C ILE A 6 4.16 15.39 19.57
N ASP A 7 4.33 16.18 18.52
CA ASP A 7 3.22 16.81 17.79
C ASP A 7 3.06 16.23 16.38
N TYR A 8 3.93 15.31 15.95
CA TYR A 8 3.93 14.71 14.62
C TYR A 8 3.62 13.22 14.65
N GLY A 9 2.75 12.78 13.75
CA GLY A 9 2.48 11.38 13.47
C GLY A 9 2.89 11.05 12.03
N ILE A 10 3.49 9.89 11.83
CA ILE A 10 3.84 9.37 10.52
C ILE A 10 3.20 8.00 10.36
N ASP A 11 2.43 7.84 9.31
CA ASP A 11 2.06 6.54 8.82
C ASP A 11 3.11 6.09 7.78
N LEU A 12 3.93 5.12 8.15
CA LEU A 12 4.96 4.53 7.28
C LEU A 12 4.39 3.26 6.66
N GLY A 13 3.56 3.42 5.62
CA GLY A 13 2.90 2.30 4.95
C GLY A 13 3.78 1.55 3.96
N THR A 14 3.39 0.31 3.62
CA THR A 14 4.09 -0.51 2.61
C THR A 14 3.97 0.11 1.22
N THR A 15 2.81 0.65 0.89
CA THR A 15 2.50 1.24 -0.42
C THR A 15 2.52 2.75 -0.39
N ASN A 16 1.86 3.35 0.60
CA ASN A 16 1.76 4.79 0.77
C ASN A 16 2.15 5.18 2.19
N SER A 17 2.65 6.40 2.33
CA SER A 17 3.02 6.98 3.63
C SER A 17 2.47 8.40 3.75
N ALA A 18 2.22 8.83 4.97
CA ALA A 18 1.72 10.16 5.27
C ALA A 18 2.38 10.74 6.51
N ILE A 19 2.38 12.07 6.63
CA ILE A 19 2.78 12.79 7.83
C ILE A 19 1.68 13.76 8.26
N CYS A 20 1.38 13.81 9.54
CA CYS A 20 0.44 14.75 10.12
C CYS A 20 1.05 15.46 11.32
N ARG A 21 0.45 16.58 11.70
CA ARG A 21 0.78 17.28 12.95
C ARG A 21 -0.48 17.68 13.70
N MET A 22 -0.34 17.90 15.00
CA MET A 22 -1.43 18.43 15.82
C MET A 22 -1.46 19.95 15.73
N GLU A 23 -2.54 20.51 15.19
CA GLU A 23 -2.82 21.94 15.14
C GLU A 23 -4.08 22.26 15.96
N LYS A 24 -3.91 23.07 17.00
CA LYS A 24 -5.03 23.50 17.87
C LYS A 24 -5.88 22.32 18.39
N GLY A 25 -5.21 21.20 18.71
CA GLY A 25 -5.87 19.99 19.22
C GLY A 25 -6.51 19.08 18.16
N LYS A 26 -6.33 19.36 16.86
CA LYS A 26 -6.81 18.53 15.77
C LYS A 26 -5.65 18.03 14.91
N PRO A 27 -5.70 16.77 14.43
CA PRO A 27 -4.71 16.28 13.48
C PRO A 27 -4.91 16.92 12.11
N VAL A 28 -3.82 17.40 11.51
CA VAL A 28 -3.80 17.98 10.15
C VAL A 28 -2.75 17.24 9.34
N VAL A 29 -3.17 16.66 8.22
CA VAL A 29 -2.26 16.00 7.28
C VAL A 29 -1.46 17.05 6.53
N ILE A 30 -0.13 16.88 6.50
CA ILE A 30 0.78 17.73 5.74
C ILE A 30 0.74 17.29 4.27
N LYS A 31 0.44 18.23 3.39
CA LYS A 31 0.39 17.95 1.95
C LYS A 31 1.79 17.70 1.38
N THR A 32 1.86 16.76 0.45
CA THR A 32 3.07 16.49 -0.33
C THR A 32 3.41 17.65 -1.27
N ASP A 33 4.55 17.57 -1.95
CA ASP A 33 4.97 18.51 -3.01
C ASP A 33 3.98 18.58 -4.19
N VAL A 34 3.19 17.52 -4.40
CA VAL A 34 2.11 17.46 -5.41
C VAL A 34 0.72 17.68 -4.82
N GLN A 35 0.63 18.25 -3.61
CA GLN A 35 -0.62 18.62 -2.91
C GLN A 35 -1.55 17.44 -2.56
N LYS A 36 -0.99 16.24 -2.41
CA LYS A 36 -1.72 15.03 -1.95
C LYS A 36 -1.57 14.84 -0.43
N ASP A 37 -2.49 14.10 0.17
CA ASP A 37 -2.45 13.72 1.58
C ASP A 37 -1.48 12.56 1.85
N ILE A 38 -1.25 11.73 0.85
CA ILE A 38 -0.40 10.54 0.90
C ILE A 38 0.68 10.60 -0.17
N MET A 39 1.82 9.98 0.12
CA MET A 39 2.97 9.84 -0.77
C MET A 39 3.24 8.36 -1.01
N PRO A 40 3.40 7.89 -2.26
CA PRO A 40 3.87 6.53 -2.52
C PRO A 40 5.17 6.23 -1.77
N SER A 41 5.24 5.10 -1.07
CA SER A 41 6.45 4.60 -0.40
C SER A 41 7.43 4.04 -1.43
N CYS A 42 7.85 4.91 -2.34
CA CYS A 42 8.67 4.59 -3.50
C CYS A 42 9.91 5.47 -3.55
N ILE A 43 11.06 4.85 -3.77
CA ILE A 43 12.36 5.51 -3.92
C ILE A 43 12.95 5.12 -5.27
N ALA A 44 13.44 6.09 -6.02
CA ALA A 44 14.18 5.86 -7.27
C ALA A 44 15.50 6.62 -7.28
N VAL A 45 16.52 6.03 -7.87
CA VAL A 45 17.83 6.67 -8.05
C VAL A 45 18.07 6.85 -9.54
N ASN A 46 18.18 8.08 -10.00
CA ASN A 46 18.40 8.38 -11.41
C ASN A 46 19.89 8.21 -11.82
N ARG A 47 20.16 8.27 -13.13
CA ARG A 47 21.53 8.17 -13.70
C ARG A 47 22.46 9.30 -13.21
N LYS A 48 21.91 10.44 -12.76
CA LYS A 48 22.68 11.53 -12.16
C LYS A 48 22.94 11.33 -10.66
N ARG A 49 22.61 10.14 -10.13
CA ARG A 49 22.78 9.73 -8.72
C ARG A 49 21.94 10.54 -7.72
N SER A 50 20.92 11.25 -8.18
CA SER A 50 19.96 11.89 -7.28
C SER A 50 18.84 10.93 -6.93
N ILE A 51 18.41 11.01 -5.67
CA ILE A 51 17.29 10.23 -5.14
C ILE A 51 16.00 11.00 -5.45
N LYS A 52 15.02 10.29 -6.00
CA LYS A 52 13.64 10.70 -6.15
C LYS A 52 12.78 9.90 -5.19
N PHE A 53 11.66 10.44 -4.77
CA PHE A 53 10.73 9.80 -3.86
C PHE A 53 9.27 10.05 -4.29
N GLY A 54 8.36 9.33 -3.69
CA GLY A 54 6.93 9.52 -3.85
C GLY A 54 6.46 9.38 -5.30
N ASP A 55 5.56 10.27 -5.73
CA ASP A 55 4.96 10.25 -7.07
C ASP A 55 6.00 10.31 -8.18
N SER A 56 7.07 11.11 -8.01
CA SER A 56 8.13 11.21 -9.02
C SER A 56 8.89 9.88 -9.21
N ALA A 57 9.15 9.15 -8.12
CA ALA A 57 9.79 7.85 -8.17
C ALA A 57 8.82 6.79 -8.73
N TYR A 58 7.57 6.83 -8.31
CA TYR A 58 6.54 5.88 -8.75
C TYR A 58 6.23 6.00 -10.24
N ASN A 59 6.10 7.22 -10.76
CA ASN A 59 5.93 7.46 -12.20
C ASN A 59 7.15 6.99 -13.01
N THR A 60 8.37 7.14 -12.48
CA THR A 60 9.58 6.58 -13.11
C THR A 60 9.47 5.06 -13.21
N MET A 61 9.06 4.38 -12.14
CA MET A 61 8.85 2.93 -12.12
C MET A 61 7.82 2.49 -13.17
N LYS A 62 6.65 3.17 -13.24
CA LYS A 62 5.61 2.85 -14.24
C LYS A 62 6.16 2.95 -15.67
N GLN A 63 6.88 4.03 -15.98
CA GLN A 63 7.48 4.22 -17.29
C GLN A 63 8.54 3.17 -17.63
N ASP A 64 9.39 2.81 -16.67
CA ASP A 64 10.40 1.77 -16.85
C ASP A 64 9.75 0.40 -17.14
N LYS A 65 8.69 0.05 -16.41
CA LYS A 65 7.92 -1.19 -16.64
C LYS A 65 7.27 -1.23 -18.02
N ARG A 66 6.62 -0.14 -18.46
CA ARG A 66 6.04 -0.05 -19.81
C ARG A 66 7.11 -0.17 -20.89
N ARG A 67 8.24 0.53 -20.74
CA ARG A 67 9.35 0.47 -21.71
C ARG A 67 10.03 -0.89 -21.78
N ALA A 68 9.99 -1.70 -20.73
CA ALA A 68 10.58 -3.04 -20.74
C ALA A 68 9.96 -3.95 -21.80
N THR A 69 8.69 -3.72 -22.19
CA THR A 69 8.05 -4.44 -23.30
C THR A 69 8.69 -4.18 -24.67
N LYS A 70 9.42 -3.08 -24.86
CA LYS A 70 10.15 -2.79 -26.10
C LYS A 70 11.36 -3.70 -26.33
N THR A 71 11.93 -4.22 -25.26
CA THR A 71 13.07 -5.12 -25.32
C THR A 71 12.71 -6.54 -24.88
N TRP A 72 11.54 -6.73 -24.31
CA TRP A 72 11.05 -7.95 -23.69
C TRP A 72 12.03 -8.54 -22.68
N LYS A 73 12.75 -7.66 -21.97
CA LYS A 73 13.75 -8.04 -20.95
C LYS A 73 13.48 -7.29 -19.65
N LYS A 74 13.66 -7.99 -18.55
CA LYS A 74 13.60 -7.40 -17.22
C LYS A 74 14.89 -6.60 -16.98
N GLU A 75 14.79 -5.28 -17.10
CA GLU A 75 15.91 -4.40 -16.82
C GLU A 75 16.18 -4.30 -15.31
N ALA A 76 17.47 -4.10 -14.97
CA ALA A 76 17.87 -3.85 -13.60
C ALA A 76 17.26 -2.55 -13.09
N SER A 77 16.35 -2.64 -12.14
CA SER A 77 15.68 -1.48 -11.56
C SER A 77 16.57 -0.73 -10.58
N ASN A 78 16.47 0.60 -10.61
CA ASN A 78 16.98 1.48 -9.55
C ASN A 78 15.81 2.14 -8.81
N THR A 79 14.66 1.46 -8.78
CA THR A 79 13.43 1.90 -8.13
C THR A 79 12.99 0.84 -7.13
N TYR A 80 12.62 1.27 -5.93
CA TYR A 80 12.38 0.40 -4.79
C TYR A 80 11.00 0.70 -4.20
N VAL A 81 10.24 -0.36 -3.97
CA VAL A 81 8.91 -0.37 -3.36
C VAL A 81 8.79 -1.53 -2.39
N GLU A 82 7.77 -1.51 -1.54
CA GLU A 82 7.43 -2.63 -0.63
C GLU A 82 8.54 -3.06 0.34
N PHE A 83 9.61 -2.30 0.50
CA PHE A 83 10.75 -2.64 1.35
C PHE A 83 10.42 -2.69 2.85
N LYS A 84 9.27 -2.16 3.30
CA LYS A 84 8.78 -2.33 4.66
C LYS A 84 8.54 -3.81 5.00
N ARG A 85 8.19 -4.65 4.02
CA ARG A 85 7.99 -6.10 4.22
C ARG A 85 9.25 -6.85 4.61
N THR A 86 10.40 -6.32 4.25
CA THR A 86 11.73 -6.92 4.49
C THR A 86 12.51 -6.22 5.60
N MET A 87 11.84 -5.40 6.42
CA MET A 87 12.43 -4.81 7.62
C MET A 87 13.00 -5.88 8.54
N ALA A 88 14.20 -5.64 9.06
CA ALA A 88 14.94 -6.57 9.92
C ALA A 88 15.23 -7.95 9.28
N THR A 89 15.38 -7.99 7.96
CA THR A 89 15.88 -9.17 7.23
C THR A 89 17.20 -8.86 6.56
N ASP A 90 17.90 -9.88 6.06
CA ASP A 90 19.15 -9.73 5.30
C ASP A 90 18.91 -9.32 3.84
N THR A 91 17.70 -8.92 3.48
CA THR A 91 17.37 -8.48 2.12
C THR A 91 18.11 -7.19 1.79
N ILE A 92 18.80 -7.18 0.66
CA ILE A 92 19.52 -6.03 0.13
C ILE A 92 18.95 -5.63 -1.23
N TYR A 93 18.92 -4.34 -1.48
CA TYR A 93 18.41 -3.71 -2.70
C TYR A 93 19.56 -3.11 -3.49
N GLN A 94 19.99 -3.78 -4.56
CA GLN A 94 21.09 -3.30 -5.38
C GLN A 94 20.74 -1.99 -6.07
N CYS A 95 21.62 -1.01 -6.00
CA CYS A 95 21.51 0.25 -6.69
C CYS A 95 22.67 0.42 -7.68
N TYR A 96 22.39 0.13 -8.94
CA TYR A 96 23.40 0.18 -10.00
C TYR A 96 23.89 1.62 -10.24
N ASN A 97 23.02 2.59 -10.16
CA ASN A 97 23.35 4.00 -10.35
C ASN A 97 24.27 4.57 -9.27
N LEU A 98 24.14 4.11 -8.02
CA LEU A 98 25.03 4.51 -6.90
C LEU A 98 26.19 3.52 -6.69
N LYS A 99 26.18 2.37 -7.36
CA LYS A 99 27.15 1.28 -7.18
C LYS A 99 27.22 0.82 -5.70
N ARG A 100 26.08 0.75 -5.03
CA ARG A 100 25.92 0.24 -3.65
C ARG A 100 24.59 -0.47 -3.50
N ALA A 101 24.41 -1.13 -2.38
CA ALA A 101 23.11 -1.65 -1.99
C ALA A 101 22.49 -0.77 -0.89
N PHE A 102 21.16 -0.88 -0.76
CA PHE A 102 20.39 -0.36 0.38
C PHE A 102 19.87 -1.51 1.22
N SER A 103 19.72 -1.29 2.52
CA SER A 103 18.87 -2.10 3.37
C SER A 103 17.43 -1.57 3.34
N SER A 104 16.50 -2.34 3.92
CA SER A 104 15.11 -1.91 4.11
C SER A 104 15.01 -0.67 5.01
N GLU A 105 15.85 -0.60 6.04
CA GLU A 105 15.94 0.53 6.97
C GLU A 105 16.42 1.79 6.27
N GLU A 106 17.43 1.69 5.41
CA GLU A 106 17.93 2.83 4.63
C GLU A 106 16.86 3.36 3.66
N LEU A 107 16.13 2.48 2.96
CA LEU A 107 15.03 2.90 2.07
C LEU A 107 13.88 3.50 2.85
N SER A 108 13.52 2.94 4.01
CA SER A 108 12.53 3.51 4.91
C SER A 108 12.96 4.87 5.44
N ALA A 109 14.24 5.05 5.75
CA ALA A 109 14.80 6.33 6.15
C ALA A 109 14.67 7.39 5.03
N GLU A 110 14.87 7.03 3.76
CA GLU A 110 14.66 7.97 2.64
C GLU A 110 13.18 8.39 2.50
N VAL A 111 12.21 7.47 2.74
CA VAL A 111 10.79 7.82 2.81
C VAL A 111 10.51 8.78 3.98
N LEU A 112 10.99 8.45 5.18
CA LEU A 112 10.83 9.30 6.36
C LEU A 112 11.46 10.68 6.16
N LYS A 113 12.61 10.76 5.48
CA LYS A 113 13.30 12.01 5.14
C LYS A 113 12.48 12.84 4.15
N ALA A 114 11.86 12.19 3.16
CA ALA A 114 10.96 12.85 2.21
C ALA A 114 9.74 13.45 2.93
N LEU A 115 9.05 12.66 3.77
CA LEU A 115 7.92 13.13 4.57
C LEU A 115 8.30 14.31 5.47
N LYS A 116 9.45 14.21 6.16
CA LYS A 116 9.98 15.28 6.99
C LYS A 116 10.22 16.57 6.20
N SER A 117 10.60 16.49 4.93
CA SER A 117 10.89 17.66 4.07
C SER A 117 9.65 18.45 3.68
N PHE A 118 8.44 17.88 3.78
CA PHE A 118 7.19 18.59 3.53
C PHE A 118 6.83 19.56 4.65
N VAL A 119 7.41 19.40 5.84
CA VAL A 119 7.29 20.36 6.93
C VAL A 119 8.36 21.45 6.75
N THR A 120 7.94 22.61 6.26
CA THR A 120 8.84 23.70 5.88
C THR A 120 8.92 24.84 6.91
N ASP A 121 7.97 24.90 7.84
CA ASP A 121 7.79 26.00 8.79
C ASP A 121 8.49 25.77 10.13
N GLU A 122 8.83 24.52 10.48
CA GLU A 122 9.56 24.19 11.70
C GLU A 122 10.43 22.92 11.56
N LYS A 123 11.25 22.65 12.59
CA LYS A 123 12.08 21.44 12.64
C LYS A 123 11.35 20.32 13.34
N VAL A 124 11.08 19.22 12.63
CA VAL A 124 10.53 18.00 13.20
C VAL A 124 11.63 17.24 13.96
N GLY A 125 11.49 17.19 15.29
CA GLY A 125 12.45 16.52 16.17
C GLY A 125 11.93 15.23 16.78
N SER A 126 10.63 15.12 17.01
CA SER A 126 9.99 14.00 17.70
C SER A 126 8.76 13.55 16.91
N VAL A 127 8.57 12.22 16.81
CA VAL A 127 7.49 11.63 15.98
C VAL A 127 6.90 10.40 16.65
N VAL A 128 5.62 10.12 16.37
CA VAL A 128 5.03 8.77 16.48
C VAL A 128 5.04 8.15 15.08
N ILE A 129 5.50 6.91 14.95
CA ILE A 129 5.45 6.16 13.69
C ILE A 129 4.54 4.94 13.87
N THR A 130 3.62 4.72 12.90
CA THR A 130 2.76 3.55 12.94
C THR A 130 3.50 2.29 12.50
N VAL A 131 3.17 1.16 13.13
CA VAL A 131 3.71 -0.16 12.81
C VAL A 131 2.61 -1.21 12.85
N PRO A 132 2.66 -2.26 12.00
CA PRO A 132 1.74 -3.37 12.09
C PRO A 132 1.69 -3.99 13.47
N ALA A 133 0.51 -4.47 13.89
CA ALA A 133 0.34 -5.11 15.21
C ALA A 133 1.25 -6.33 15.37
N LYS A 134 1.44 -7.11 14.29
CA LYS A 134 2.29 -8.33 14.25
C LYS A 134 3.80 -8.06 14.10
N PHE A 135 4.26 -6.82 14.02
CA PHE A 135 5.69 -6.55 13.93
C PHE A 135 6.44 -7.13 15.12
N THR A 136 7.46 -7.91 14.82
CA THR A 136 8.40 -8.47 15.83
C THR A 136 9.19 -7.36 16.51
N VAL A 137 9.84 -7.68 17.63
CA VAL A 137 10.74 -6.74 18.31
C VAL A 137 11.84 -6.23 17.37
N ASN A 138 12.40 -7.12 16.54
CA ASN A 138 13.44 -6.73 15.57
C ASN A 138 12.91 -5.74 14.53
N GLN A 139 11.72 -5.95 13.98
CA GLN A 139 11.11 -5.03 13.01
C GLN A 139 10.76 -3.67 13.64
N LYS A 140 10.30 -3.66 14.89
CA LYS A 140 10.08 -2.43 15.66
C LYS A 140 11.40 -1.67 15.86
N THR A 141 12.46 -2.37 16.26
CA THR A 141 13.81 -1.80 16.42
C THR A 141 14.32 -1.22 15.10
N ALA A 142 14.19 -1.96 13.99
CA ALA A 142 14.59 -1.50 12.65
C ALA A 142 13.83 -0.23 12.21
N THR A 143 12.54 -0.11 12.57
CA THR A 143 11.77 1.12 12.33
C THR A 143 12.32 2.31 13.11
N ILE A 144 12.69 2.11 14.39
CA ILE A 144 13.34 3.14 15.21
C ILE A 144 14.71 3.52 14.64
N GLU A 145 15.47 2.55 14.14
CA GLU A 145 16.77 2.80 13.48
C GLU A 145 16.61 3.64 12.22
N ALA A 146 15.63 3.31 11.37
CA ALA A 146 15.29 4.14 10.21
C ALA A 146 14.97 5.59 10.63
N ALA A 147 14.20 5.79 11.70
CA ALA A 147 13.92 7.11 12.23
C ALA A 147 15.17 7.85 12.75
N LYS A 148 16.11 7.14 13.38
CA LYS A 148 17.40 7.70 13.83
C LYS A 148 18.27 8.13 12.65
N LEU A 149 18.30 7.38 11.55
CA LEU A 149 19.03 7.75 10.33
C LEU A 149 18.56 9.09 9.74
N VAL A 150 17.29 9.46 9.93
CA VAL A 150 16.71 10.76 9.52
C VAL A 150 17.04 11.87 10.51
N GLY A 151 17.54 11.53 11.69
CA GLY A 151 17.88 12.48 12.74
C GLY A 151 16.66 12.93 13.58
N PHE A 152 15.64 12.08 13.71
CA PHE A 152 14.63 12.26 14.75
C PHE A 152 15.27 11.99 16.13
N LYS A 153 15.02 12.87 17.07
CA LYS A 153 15.58 12.77 18.44
C LYS A 153 14.79 11.79 19.32
N GLN A 154 13.49 11.71 19.06
CA GLN A 154 12.57 10.82 19.75
C GLN A 154 11.62 10.21 18.72
N CYS A 155 11.45 8.89 18.80
CA CYS A 155 10.51 8.13 18.00
C CYS A 155 9.77 7.16 18.93
N GLU A 156 8.46 7.33 18.99
CA GLU A 156 7.54 6.39 19.64
C GLU A 156 6.83 5.58 18.54
N LEU A 157 6.49 4.32 18.88
CA LEU A 157 5.76 3.46 17.95
C LEU A 157 4.32 3.28 18.43
N LEU A 158 3.38 3.32 17.47
CA LEU A 158 1.96 3.05 17.71
C LEU A 158 1.51 1.94 16.74
N GLN A 159 0.73 0.98 17.24
CA GLN A 159 0.18 -0.06 16.39
C GLN A 159 -0.87 0.52 15.43
N GLU A 160 -0.80 0.17 14.13
CA GLU A 160 -1.69 0.65 13.08
C GLU A 160 -3.18 0.51 13.42
N PRO A 161 -3.68 -0.65 13.91
CA PRO A 161 -5.09 -0.79 14.26
C PRO A 161 -5.53 0.14 15.41
N ILE A 162 -4.64 0.43 16.36
CA ILE A 162 -4.94 1.40 17.43
C ILE A 162 -4.99 2.81 16.85
N ALA A 163 -4.04 3.17 16.00
CA ALA A 163 -4.02 4.48 15.34
C ALA A 163 -5.28 4.70 14.48
N ALA A 164 -5.67 3.69 13.71
CA ALA A 164 -6.89 3.73 12.89
C ALA A 164 -8.15 3.91 13.77
N SER A 165 -8.27 3.16 14.85
CA SER A 165 -9.40 3.26 15.78
C SER A 165 -9.51 4.64 16.40
N MET A 166 -8.39 5.22 16.83
CA MET A 166 -8.35 6.58 17.37
C MET A 166 -8.74 7.63 16.32
N ALA A 167 -8.34 7.45 15.06
CA ALA A 167 -8.70 8.35 13.97
C ALA A 167 -10.20 8.31 13.64
N TYR A 168 -10.87 7.18 13.85
CA TYR A 168 -12.32 7.05 13.73
C TYR A 168 -13.09 7.54 14.97
N GLY A 169 -12.40 8.05 15.98
CA GLY A 169 -13.00 8.65 17.17
C GLY A 169 -13.23 7.65 18.31
N LEU A 170 -12.75 6.41 18.20
CA LEU A 170 -12.78 5.49 19.32
C LEU A 170 -11.82 6.00 20.40
N THR A 171 -12.38 6.37 21.54
CA THR A 171 -11.59 6.82 22.69
C THR A 171 -11.67 5.79 23.81
N ALA A 172 -10.64 5.81 24.67
CA ALA A 172 -10.63 4.93 25.84
C ALA A 172 -11.77 5.21 26.83
N GLU A 173 -12.49 6.34 26.68
CA GLU A 173 -13.66 6.72 27.50
C GLU A 173 -14.95 6.10 26.95
N GLU A 174 -14.94 5.53 25.74
CA GLU A 174 -16.10 4.86 25.17
C GLU A 174 -16.31 3.46 25.80
N LYS A 175 -17.52 2.96 25.61
CA LYS A 175 -18.00 1.73 26.26
C LYS A 175 -17.01 0.57 26.13
N ASN A 176 -16.82 -0.16 27.22
CA ASN A 176 -16.18 -1.48 27.21
C ASN A 176 -16.77 -2.33 26.08
N GLY A 177 -15.92 -2.97 25.29
CA GLY A 177 -16.39 -3.78 24.17
C GLY A 177 -15.25 -4.29 23.30
N LEU A 178 -15.63 -5.07 22.30
CA LEU A 178 -14.73 -5.58 21.26
C LEU A 178 -14.98 -4.83 19.95
N TRP A 179 -13.89 -4.48 19.30
CA TRP A 179 -13.89 -3.77 18.03
C TRP A 179 -13.04 -4.51 17.02
N MET A 180 -13.51 -4.66 15.81
CA MET A 180 -12.70 -5.19 14.72
C MET A 180 -12.20 -4.05 13.84
N VAL A 181 -10.90 -4.00 13.61
CA VAL A 181 -10.27 -3.18 12.59
C VAL A 181 -9.94 -4.06 11.41
N PHE A 182 -10.41 -3.66 10.25
CA PHE A 182 -10.20 -4.32 8.97
C PHE A 182 -9.35 -3.41 8.09
N ASP A 183 -8.12 -3.79 7.84
CA ASP A 183 -7.17 -3.03 7.03
C ASP A 183 -6.79 -3.80 5.76
N PHE A 184 -7.36 -3.38 4.63
CA PHE A 184 -7.03 -3.91 3.31
C PHE A 184 -6.09 -2.95 2.60
N GLY A 185 -4.79 -3.13 2.82
CA GLY A 185 -3.72 -2.30 2.29
C GLY A 185 -3.38 -2.57 0.82
N GLY A 186 -2.35 -1.90 0.32
CA GLY A 186 -1.92 -2.06 -1.08
C GLY A 186 -1.34 -3.44 -1.40
N GLY A 187 -0.86 -4.17 -0.42
CA GLY A 187 -0.26 -5.49 -0.64
C GLY A 187 -0.37 -6.45 0.53
N THR A 188 -0.96 -6.01 1.65
CA THR A 188 -1.23 -6.79 2.85
C THR A 188 -2.67 -6.61 3.27
N PHE A 189 -3.19 -7.60 3.94
CA PHE A 189 -4.46 -7.57 4.63
C PHE A 189 -4.22 -7.87 6.11
N ASP A 190 -4.72 -7.00 6.97
CA ASP A 190 -4.65 -7.17 8.43
C ASP A 190 -6.04 -6.97 9.05
N ALA A 191 -6.47 -7.93 9.86
CA ALA A 191 -7.62 -7.83 10.72
C ALA A 191 -7.16 -7.85 12.17
N ALA A 192 -7.66 -6.93 13.00
CA ALA A 192 -7.29 -6.85 14.41
C ALA A 192 -8.55 -6.74 15.28
N LEU A 193 -8.61 -7.50 16.35
CA LEU A 193 -9.58 -7.32 17.41
C LEU A 193 -8.97 -6.42 18.49
N LEU A 194 -9.68 -5.35 18.77
CA LEU A 194 -9.34 -4.42 19.86
C LEU A 194 -10.31 -4.63 21.01
N LYS A 195 -9.78 -4.74 22.22
CA LYS A 195 -10.56 -4.71 23.44
C LYS A 195 -10.42 -3.32 24.08
N VAL A 196 -11.57 -2.70 24.39
CA VAL A 196 -11.64 -1.51 25.24
C VAL A 196 -12.21 -1.94 26.57
N GLU A 197 -11.47 -1.75 27.65
CA GLU A 197 -11.86 -2.10 29.02
C GLU A 197 -11.24 -1.10 29.99
N ASP A 198 -12.09 -0.50 30.85
CA ASP A 198 -11.68 0.45 31.88
C ASP A 198 -10.79 1.60 31.39
N GLY A 199 -11.07 2.13 30.19
CA GLY A 199 -10.29 3.21 29.58
C GLY A 199 -8.96 2.76 28.93
N ILE A 200 -8.72 1.46 28.84
CA ILE A 200 -7.53 0.89 28.19
C ILE A 200 -7.95 0.26 26.84
N MET A 201 -7.28 0.69 25.77
CA MET A 201 -7.41 0.09 24.45
C MET A 201 -6.20 -0.77 24.15
N GLN A 202 -6.42 -2.02 23.81
CA GLN A 202 -5.35 -2.96 23.47
C GLN A 202 -5.72 -3.86 22.31
N VAL A 203 -4.76 -4.23 21.49
CA VAL A 203 -4.92 -5.29 20.50
C VAL A 203 -5.03 -6.61 21.23
N PHE A 204 -6.17 -7.27 21.07
CA PHE A 204 -6.46 -8.54 21.70
C PHE A 204 -5.97 -9.71 20.87
N ASP A 205 -6.28 -9.69 19.57
CA ASP A 205 -5.81 -10.69 18.62
C ASP A 205 -5.74 -10.11 17.20
N THR A 206 -4.97 -10.75 16.32
CA THR A 206 -4.81 -10.32 14.93
C THR A 206 -4.68 -11.51 14.01
N GLU A 207 -5.29 -11.41 12.84
CA GLU A 207 -5.11 -12.30 11.71
C GLU A 207 -4.83 -11.48 10.46
N GLY A 208 -4.18 -12.08 9.44
CA GLY A 208 -3.87 -11.34 8.22
C GLY A 208 -3.16 -12.18 7.18
N ASP A 209 -2.97 -11.58 6.01
CA ASP A 209 -2.24 -12.18 4.89
C ASP A 209 -1.31 -11.13 4.25
N ASN A 210 -0.01 -11.39 4.32
CA ASN A 210 1.03 -10.51 3.77
C ASN A 210 1.08 -10.49 2.23
N TYR A 211 0.25 -11.28 1.57
CA TYR A 211 0.17 -11.40 0.11
C TYR A 211 -1.24 -11.11 -0.43
N LEU A 212 -2.12 -10.52 0.38
CA LEU A 212 -3.46 -10.13 0.01
C LEU A 212 -3.60 -8.61 0.11
N GLY A 213 -3.93 -7.94 -0.99
CA GLY A 213 -4.07 -6.48 -1.01
C GLY A 213 -4.34 -5.94 -2.41
N GLY A 214 -4.33 -4.62 -2.54
CA GLY A 214 -4.63 -3.91 -3.79
C GLY A 214 -3.82 -4.37 -5.00
N LYS A 215 -2.56 -4.78 -4.79
CA LYS A 215 -1.71 -5.37 -5.84
C LYS A 215 -2.28 -6.66 -6.45
N ASN A 216 -2.93 -7.49 -5.64
CA ASN A 216 -3.57 -8.71 -6.13
C ASN A 216 -4.77 -8.37 -7.00
N LEU A 217 -5.50 -7.30 -6.65
CA LEU A 217 -6.61 -6.80 -7.45
C LEU A 217 -6.11 -6.25 -8.80
N ASP A 218 -4.97 -5.54 -8.81
CA ASP A 218 -4.34 -5.10 -10.05
C ASP A 218 -4.04 -6.28 -10.97
N TYR A 219 -3.36 -7.32 -10.44
CA TYR A 219 -3.05 -8.51 -11.23
C TYR A 219 -4.29 -9.32 -11.60
N ALA A 220 -5.36 -9.29 -10.81
CA ALA A 220 -6.63 -9.91 -11.20
C ALA A 220 -7.23 -9.26 -12.46
N ILE A 221 -7.16 -7.93 -12.57
CA ILE A 221 -7.55 -7.21 -13.80
C ILE A 221 -6.63 -7.62 -14.96
N VAL A 222 -5.32 -7.64 -14.73
CA VAL A 222 -4.34 -8.03 -15.76
C VAL A 222 -4.63 -9.42 -16.29
N ASP A 223 -4.70 -10.41 -15.40
CA ASP A 223 -4.75 -11.82 -15.78
C ASP A 223 -6.11 -12.25 -16.35
N ASN A 224 -7.21 -11.62 -15.92
CA ASN A 224 -8.56 -12.03 -16.30
C ASN A 224 -9.24 -11.11 -17.31
N ILE A 225 -8.70 -9.90 -17.54
CA ILE A 225 -9.32 -8.94 -18.47
C ILE A 225 -8.32 -8.45 -19.52
N ILE A 226 -7.16 -7.88 -19.09
CA ILE A 226 -6.24 -7.24 -20.05
C ILE A 226 -5.51 -8.28 -20.91
N ILE A 227 -4.96 -9.35 -20.31
CA ILE A 227 -4.26 -10.40 -21.08
C ILE A 227 -5.20 -11.09 -22.07
N PRO A 228 -6.43 -11.53 -21.70
CA PRO A 228 -7.39 -12.04 -22.67
C PRO A 228 -7.69 -11.07 -23.82
N TYR A 229 -7.90 -9.79 -23.52
CA TYR A 229 -8.08 -8.76 -24.56
C TYR A 229 -6.87 -8.70 -25.51
N LEU A 230 -5.65 -8.72 -24.97
CA LEU A 230 -4.44 -8.69 -25.80
C LEU A 230 -4.30 -9.95 -26.65
N GLN A 231 -4.65 -11.14 -26.14
CA GLN A 231 -4.63 -12.40 -26.89
C GLN A 231 -5.66 -12.43 -28.05
N GLU A 232 -6.78 -11.73 -27.90
CA GLU A 232 -7.77 -11.62 -28.95
C GLU A 232 -7.34 -10.68 -30.10
N ASN A 233 -6.46 -9.71 -29.81
CA ASN A 233 -6.10 -8.63 -30.74
C ASN A 233 -4.66 -8.69 -31.25
N TYR A 234 -3.73 -9.41 -30.56
CA TYR A 234 -2.30 -9.41 -30.85
C TYR A 234 -1.69 -10.80 -30.75
N ALA A 235 -0.64 -11.05 -31.50
CA ALA A 235 0.14 -12.30 -31.44
C ALA A 235 1.09 -12.28 -30.24
N ILE A 236 0.60 -12.66 -29.04
CA ILE A 236 1.38 -12.65 -27.79
C ILE A 236 1.52 -14.01 -27.12
N ASP A 237 1.02 -15.09 -27.73
CA ASP A 237 1.00 -16.42 -27.10
C ASP A 237 2.39 -16.95 -26.79
N GLY A 238 3.38 -16.72 -27.65
CA GLY A 238 4.77 -17.08 -27.38
C GLY A 238 5.38 -16.27 -26.24
N TYR A 239 5.00 -15.00 -26.08
CA TYR A 239 5.43 -14.18 -24.93
C TYR A 239 4.85 -14.71 -23.62
N LEU A 240 3.63 -15.24 -23.64
CA LEU A 240 3.01 -15.82 -22.43
C LEU A 240 3.60 -17.19 -22.06
N GLN A 241 4.28 -17.89 -23.00
CA GLN A 241 5.00 -19.14 -22.75
C GLN A 241 6.42 -18.91 -22.21
N ASP A 242 7.00 -17.73 -22.42
CA ASP A 242 8.29 -17.31 -21.88
C ASP A 242 8.09 -16.59 -20.54
N GLU A 243 8.59 -17.17 -19.46
CA GLU A 243 8.36 -16.65 -18.10
C GLU A 243 8.89 -15.21 -17.90
N GLU A 244 10.03 -14.85 -18.53
CA GLU A 244 10.58 -13.48 -18.43
C GLU A 244 9.69 -12.48 -19.17
N LYS A 245 9.31 -12.79 -20.41
CA LYS A 245 8.45 -11.91 -21.22
C LYS A 245 7.06 -11.77 -20.63
N LYS A 246 6.50 -12.87 -20.15
CA LYS A 246 5.22 -12.89 -19.43
C LYS A 246 5.25 -11.97 -18.19
N GLU A 247 6.32 -12.04 -17.40
CA GLU A 247 6.48 -11.17 -16.23
C GLU A 247 6.60 -9.70 -16.66
N VAL A 248 7.37 -9.41 -17.71
CA VAL A 248 7.51 -8.07 -18.29
C VAL A 248 6.16 -7.53 -18.74
N LEU A 249 5.38 -8.32 -19.48
CA LEU A 249 4.04 -7.93 -19.94
C LEU A 249 3.10 -7.66 -18.76
N ARG A 250 3.01 -8.61 -17.82
CA ARG A 250 2.15 -8.47 -16.64
C ARG A 250 2.51 -7.25 -15.79
N ASP A 251 3.80 -6.98 -15.62
CA ASP A 251 4.27 -5.83 -14.88
C ASP A 251 3.96 -4.50 -15.56
N ALA A 252 4.04 -4.44 -16.90
CA ALA A 252 3.63 -3.28 -17.67
C ALA A 252 2.11 -3.07 -17.57
N MET A 253 1.32 -4.12 -17.80
CA MET A 253 -0.15 -4.08 -17.75
C MET A 253 -0.66 -3.73 -16.35
N LYS A 254 0.02 -4.19 -15.29
CA LYS A 254 -0.32 -3.82 -13.90
C LYS A 254 -0.36 -2.31 -13.70
N THR A 255 0.48 -1.54 -14.41
CA THR A 255 0.50 -0.08 -14.25
C THR A 255 -0.78 0.59 -14.75
N TYR A 256 -1.41 0.02 -15.78
CA TYR A 256 -2.71 0.47 -16.30
C TYR A 256 -3.86 -0.04 -15.43
N ALA A 257 -3.80 -1.31 -15.02
CA ALA A 257 -4.80 -1.92 -14.12
C ALA A 257 -4.94 -1.16 -12.80
N GLU A 258 -3.82 -0.71 -12.22
CA GLU A 258 -3.83 0.09 -11.00
C GLU A 258 -4.49 1.46 -11.21
N ASP A 259 -4.21 2.13 -12.33
CA ASP A 259 -4.79 3.42 -12.64
C ASP A 259 -6.31 3.31 -12.83
N VAL A 260 -6.79 2.33 -13.61
CA VAL A 260 -8.23 2.12 -13.82
C VAL A 260 -8.94 1.66 -12.56
N LYS A 261 -8.34 0.75 -11.78
CA LYS A 261 -8.88 0.33 -10.48
C LYS A 261 -9.13 1.54 -9.59
N ASN A 262 -8.18 2.46 -9.51
CA ASN A 262 -8.32 3.66 -8.69
C ASN A 262 -9.44 4.58 -9.19
N GLN A 263 -9.59 4.73 -10.50
CA GLN A 263 -10.67 5.55 -11.09
C GLN A 263 -12.05 4.91 -10.88
N LEU A 264 -12.18 3.60 -11.06
CA LEU A 264 -13.42 2.86 -10.86
C LEU A 264 -13.92 2.88 -9.39
N SER A 265 -13.12 3.35 -8.44
CA SER A 265 -13.59 3.63 -7.08
C SER A 265 -14.58 4.79 -7.02
N PHE A 266 -14.57 5.67 -8.01
CA PHE A 266 -15.37 6.90 -8.07
C PHE A 266 -16.29 6.95 -9.29
N LYS A 267 -16.09 6.07 -10.28
CA LYS A 267 -16.81 6.02 -11.56
C LYS A 267 -17.35 4.62 -11.82
N ASP A 268 -18.44 4.51 -12.55
CA ASP A 268 -19.03 3.22 -12.92
C ASP A 268 -18.28 2.54 -14.09
N HIS A 269 -17.55 3.31 -14.88
CA HIS A 269 -16.69 2.84 -15.98
C HIS A 269 -15.48 3.74 -16.15
N GLU A 270 -14.41 3.20 -16.74
CA GLU A 270 -13.17 3.92 -17.08
C GLU A 270 -12.48 3.26 -18.26
N ASP A 271 -11.85 4.09 -19.12
CA ASP A 271 -11.11 3.62 -20.27
C ASP A 271 -9.65 3.33 -19.90
N ILE A 272 -9.10 2.25 -20.44
CA ILE A 272 -7.67 1.97 -20.46
C ILE A 272 -7.17 2.28 -21.86
N ILE A 273 -6.39 3.34 -22.00
CA ILE A 273 -5.79 3.76 -23.26
C ILE A 273 -4.28 3.87 -23.05
N SER A 274 -3.49 3.16 -23.88
CA SER A 274 -2.05 3.39 -23.97
C SER A 274 -1.75 4.52 -24.95
N ASN A 275 -0.65 5.25 -24.74
CA ASN A 275 -0.18 6.18 -25.77
C ASN A 275 0.64 5.42 -26.80
N LEU A 276 0.62 5.91 -28.04
CA LEU A 276 1.47 5.41 -29.13
C LEU A 276 2.95 5.39 -28.68
N GLY A 277 3.59 4.25 -28.86
CA GLY A 277 4.98 4.05 -28.47
C GLY A 277 5.23 3.84 -26.98
N ASP A 278 4.22 3.65 -26.13
CA ASP A 278 4.38 3.31 -24.71
C ASP A 278 4.80 1.85 -24.53
N LEU A 279 4.26 0.96 -25.35
CA LEU A 279 4.48 -0.49 -25.31
C LEU A 279 5.37 -0.94 -26.48
N GLY A 280 5.78 -2.19 -26.47
CA GLY A 280 6.53 -2.81 -27.55
C GLY A 280 5.62 -3.50 -28.56
N ASP A 281 6.25 -4.16 -29.54
CA ASP A 281 5.55 -4.87 -30.61
C ASP A 281 5.21 -6.31 -30.16
N ASP A 282 4.20 -6.88 -30.80
CA ASP A 282 3.85 -8.29 -30.67
C ASP A 282 4.80 -9.19 -31.49
N GLU A 283 4.53 -10.50 -31.59
CA GLU A 283 5.38 -11.45 -32.30
C GLU A 283 5.37 -11.27 -33.82
N ASP A 284 4.34 -10.63 -34.37
CA ASP A 284 4.22 -10.31 -35.79
C ASP A 284 4.77 -8.90 -36.13
N GLY A 285 5.19 -8.14 -35.11
CA GLY A 285 5.77 -6.79 -35.24
C GLY A 285 4.71 -5.69 -35.29
N GLU A 286 3.49 -5.96 -34.83
CA GLU A 286 2.44 -4.96 -34.65
C GLU A 286 2.58 -4.32 -33.25
N GLU A 287 2.53 -3.00 -33.16
CA GLU A 287 2.60 -2.29 -31.89
C GLU A 287 1.41 -2.65 -31.00
N ILE A 288 1.69 -3.07 -29.78
CA ILE A 288 0.66 -3.39 -28.79
C ILE A 288 0.06 -2.08 -28.24
N GLU A 289 -1.25 -1.94 -28.40
CA GLU A 289 -2.01 -0.81 -27.85
C GLU A 289 -3.15 -1.32 -26.96
N LEU A 290 -3.44 -0.55 -25.90
CA LEU A 290 -4.62 -0.76 -25.09
C LEU A 290 -5.67 0.28 -25.46
N ASP A 291 -6.87 -0.20 -25.80
CA ASP A 291 -8.06 0.61 -26.01
C ASP A 291 -9.30 -0.21 -25.60
N LEU A 292 -9.58 -0.21 -24.30
CA LEU A 292 -10.71 -0.97 -23.74
C LEU A 292 -11.36 -0.21 -22.59
N THR A 293 -12.69 -0.32 -22.50
CA THR A 293 -13.47 0.24 -21.39
C THR A 293 -13.76 -0.84 -20.36
N LEU A 294 -13.47 -0.57 -19.09
CA LEU A 294 -13.83 -1.43 -17.97
C LEU A 294 -14.97 -0.83 -17.14
N THR A 295 -15.84 -1.70 -16.65
CA THR A 295 -16.92 -1.35 -15.73
C THR A 295 -16.62 -1.84 -14.32
N GLN A 296 -17.21 -1.20 -13.31
CA GLN A 296 -17.15 -1.68 -11.93
C GLN A 296 -17.60 -3.15 -11.81
N ALA A 297 -18.67 -3.55 -12.52
CA ALA A 297 -19.20 -4.91 -12.45
C ALA A 297 -18.16 -5.95 -12.91
N GLN A 298 -17.48 -5.71 -14.03
CA GLN A 298 -16.44 -6.61 -14.54
C GLN A 298 -15.29 -6.77 -13.53
N VAL A 299 -14.78 -5.67 -12.97
CA VAL A 299 -13.68 -5.76 -12.01
C VAL A 299 -14.12 -6.39 -10.68
N PHE A 300 -15.38 -6.22 -10.28
CA PHE A 300 -15.93 -6.85 -9.08
C PHE A 300 -15.96 -8.36 -9.16
N ASP A 301 -16.31 -8.90 -10.32
CA ASP A 301 -16.32 -10.34 -10.51
C ASP A 301 -14.92 -10.95 -10.36
N VAL A 302 -13.88 -10.28 -10.89
CA VAL A 302 -12.50 -10.75 -10.74
C VAL A 302 -11.91 -10.49 -9.36
N PHE A 303 -12.46 -9.54 -8.58
CA PHE A 303 -12.03 -9.25 -7.21
C PHE A 303 -12.66 -10.14 -6.15
N ARG A 304 -13.83 -10.73 -6.45
CA ARG A 304 -14.61 -11.53 -5.49
C ARG A 304 -13.80 -12.58 -4.73
N PRO A 305 -12.91 -13.39 -5.34
CA PRO A 305 -12.12 -14.38 -4.61
C PRO A 305 -11.20 -13.76 -3.55
N TYR A 306 -10.63 -12.60 -3.82
CA TYR A 306 -9.72 -11.91 -2.91
C TYR A 306 -10.46 -11.33 -1.71
N PHE A 307 -11.63 -10.72 -1.94
CA PHE A 307 -12.46 -10.23 -0.85
C PHE A 307 -13.04 -11.36 -0.01
N GLN A 308 -13.46 -12.47 -0.64
CA GLN A 308 -13.94 -13.64 0.08
C GLN A 308 -12.85 -14.17 1.03
N LYS A 309 -11.60 -14.22 0.56
CA LYS A 309 -10.47 -14.62 1.41
C LYS A 309 -10.28 -13.68 2.62
N ALA A 310 -10.40 -12.35 2.43
CA ALA A 310 -10.32 -11.39 3.52
C ALA A 310 -11.46 -11.59 4.54
N VAL A 311 -12.69 -11.83 4.06
CA VAL A 311 -13.85 -12.15 4.91
C VAL A 311 -13.63 -13.44 5.69
N ASP A 312 -13.08 -14.47 5.06
CA ASP A 312 -12.84 -15.75 5.73
C ASP A 312 -11.77 -15.62 6.83
N ILE A 313 -10.74 -14.80 6.63
CA ILE A 313 -9.76 -14.45 7.67
C ILE A 313 -10.46 -13.75 8.85
N CYS A 314 -11.35 -12.78 8.58
CA CYS A 314 -12.13 -12.13 9.65
C CYS A 314 -13.03 -13.12 10.40
N LYS A 315 -13.71 -14.02 9.67
CA LYS A 315 -14.55 -15.05 10.30
C LYS A 315 -13.73 -15.99 11.19
N ASN A 316 -12.55 -16.39 10.76
CA ASN A 316 -11.66 -17.21 11.57
C ASN A 316 -11.23 -16.49 12.84
N LEU A 317 -10.85 -15.21 12.73
CA LEU A 317 -10.50 -14.38 13.89
C LEU A 317 -11.66 -14.26 14.88
N MET A 318 -12.90 -14.20 14.40
CA MET A 318 -14.11 -14.13 15.24
C MET A 318 -14.50 -15.46 15.86
N GLN A 319 -14.21 -16.62 15.27
CA GLN A 319 -14.63 -17.93 15.79
C GLN A 319 -14.15 -18.21 17.21
N PHE A 320 -13.02 -17.66 17.59
CA PHE A 320 -12.49 -17.78 18.96
C PHE A 320 -13.29 -16.97 20.00
N PHE A 321 -14.19 -16.05 19.55
CA PHE A 321 -14.88 -15.07 20.40
C PHE A 321 -16.37 -15.27 20.54
N PHE A 322 -17.03 -16.12 19.73
CA PHE A 322 -18.45 -16.43 19.87
C PHE A 322 -18.82 -17.09 21.22
N VAL A 323 -17.84 -17.28 22.10
CA VAL A 323 -18.04 -17.80 23.46
C VAL A 323 -18.19 -16.69 24.51
N MET A 324 -17.96 -15.42 24.13
CA MET A 324 -18.07 -14.28 25.06
C MET A 324 -19.26 -13.39 24.67
N ASP A 325 -20.23 -13.27 25.55
CA ASP A 325 -21.39 -12.35 25.40
C ASP A 325 -20.90 -10.89 25.24
N GLY A 326 -21.07 -10.31 24.07
CA GLY A 326 -20.75 -8.91 23.81
C GLY A 326 -21.05 -8.49 22.38
N ASP A 327 -21.50 -7.25 22.19
CA ASP A 327 -21.69 -6.64 20.87
C ASP A 327 -20.33 -6.38 20.21
N LEU A 328 -20.14 -6.89 18.99
CA LEU A 328 -18.95 -6.63 18.16
C LEU A 328 -19.22 -5.42 17.28
N LEU A 329 -18.38 -4.38 17.39
CA LEU A 329 -18.43 -3.21 16.53
C LEU A 329 -17.27 -3.30 15.52
N ILE A 330 -17.55 -3.03 14.23
CA ILE A 330 -16.56 -3.15 13.15
C ILE A 330 -16.13 -1.78 12.67
N LEU A 331 -14.81 -1.54 12.72
CA LEU A 331 -14.15 -0.39 12.09
C LEU A 331 -13.38 -0.85 10.86
N CYS A 332 -13.66 -0.26 9.70
CA CYS A 332 -12.96 -0.55 8.47
C CYS A 332 -11.97 0.57 8.15
N SER A 333 -10.68 0.23 8.08
CA SER A 333 -9.67 1.06 7.43
C SER A 333 -9.36 0.46 6.07
N ILE A 334 -9.59 1.19 5.00
CA ILE A 334 -9.34 0.74 3.64
C ILE A 334 -8.52 1.80 2.94
N GLU A 335 -7.26 1.48 2.69
CA GLU A 335 -6.46 2.24 1.75
C GLU A 335 -7.04 2.02 0.34
N PHE A 336 -7.77 2.99 -0.15
CA PHE A 336 -8.21 3.15 -1.54
C PHE A 336 -8.76 1.91 -2.25
N CYS A 337 -9.91 2.04 -2.75
CA CYS A 337 -10.49 1.45 -3.95
C CYS A 337 -11.87 0.77 -3.81
N CYS A 338 -12.32 0.33 -2.66
CA CYS A 338 -13.50 -0.52 -2.61
C CYS A 338 -14.48 -0.22 -1.47
N LYS A 339 -14.62 1.04 -1.05
CA LYS A 339 -15.61 1.40 0.01
C LYS A 339 -17.02 0.88 -0.28
N ARG A 340 -17.45 0.87 -1.55
CA ARG A 340 -18.79 0.34 -1.93
C ARG A 340 -18.87 -1.18 -1.92
N LEU A 341 -17.80 -1.86 -2.32
CA LEU A 341 -17.73 -3.33 -2.41
C LEU A 341 -17.70 -3.99 -1.04
N LEU A 342 -16.85 -3.48 -0.17
CA LEU A 342 -16.74 -4.00 1.18
C LEU A 342 -18.00 -3.74 2.00
N PHE A 343 -18.75 -2.68 1.68
CA PHE A 343 -20.05 -2.45 2.31
C PHE A 343 -21.09 -3.53 1.91
N SER A 344 -21.04 -4.05 0.69
CA SER A 344 -21.88 -5.20 0.28
C SER A 344 -21.46 -6.49 0.99
N LEU A 345 -20.15 -6.72 1.15
CA LEU A 345 -19.60 -7.86 1.89
C LEU A 345 -19.80 -7.74 3.41
N TYR A 346 -19.84 -6.52 3.94
CA TYR A 346 -20.20 -6.22 5.32
C TYR A 346 -21.59 -6.77 5.68
N LEU A 347 -22.55 -6.66 4.76
CA LEU A 347 -23.91 -7.22 4.93
C LEU A 347 -23.92 -8.76 4.87
N GLU A 348 -22.94 -9.41 4.21
CA GLU A 348 -22.80 -10.87 4.14
C GLU A 348 -22.15 -11.49 5.40
N ILE A 349 -21.40 -10.71 6.18
CA ILE A 349 -20.79 -11.18 7.44
C ILE A 349 -21.86 -11.41 8.53
N GLY A 350 -23.09 -10.91 8.33
CA GLY A 350 -24.24 -11.21 9.18
C GLY A 350 -24.17 -10.59 10.57
N VAL A 351 -23.51 -9.46 10.70
CA VAL A 351 -23.56 -8.66 11.93
C VAL A 351 -24.80 -7.79 11.85
N GLN A 352 -25.79 -8.12 12.67
CA GLN A 352 -26.97 -7.28 12.91
C GLN A 352 -26.63 -6.18 13.90
#